data_c6615b6c8ed437b1b981915df2358503
#
_entry.id   c6615b6c8ed437b1b981915df2358503
#
_cell.length_a   1.000
_cell.length_b   1.000
_cell.length_c   1.000
_cell.angle_alpha   90.00
_cell.angle_beta   90.00
_cell.angle_gamma   90.00
#
_symmetry.space_group_name_H-M   'P 1'
#
loop_
_entity.id
_entity.type
_entity.pdbx_description
1 polymer ?
#
loop_
_entity_poly.entity_id
_entity_poly.type
_entity_poly.pdbx_seq_one_letter_code
_entity_poly.pdbx_strand_id
1 'polypeptide(L)'
;MATKQDAKSQLLKHVDEALAMEQNVLRMLDSMISTTNDEEIRQQLREHKLETEQHSDRMQERLTALGGQPSAIREVGGIVGALMKSVVDMARTEKAGRNARDGYATEHMEIAAYELLERIAVRAGDEETAEAARLNRADEEKMAKVIEANWEKFAEMSIAEGVPV
;
A
#
# COMPACT_ATOMS: atom_id res chain seq x y z
N MET A 1 -15.29 18.23 22.39
CA MET A 1 -15.71 17.25 21.38
C MET A 1 -15.27 17.76 20.01
N ALA A 2 -14.71 16.92 19.14
CA ALA A 2 -14.34 17.32 17.79
C ALA A 2 -15.59 17.76 17.00
N THR A 3 -15.48 18.85 16.27
CA THR A 3 -16.56 19.39 15.43
C THR A 3 -16.58 18.74 14.06
N LYS A 4 -17.65 18.93 13.28
CA LYS A 4 -17.72 18.51 11.88
C LYS A 4 -16.64 19.20 11.02
N GLN A 5 -16.25 20.42 11.35
CA GLN A 5 -15.18 21.14 10.67
C GLN A 5 -13.81 20.53 10.97
N ASP A 6 -13.56 20.10 12.21
CA ASP A 6 -12.34 19.36 12.56
C ASP A 6 -12.25 18.04 11.78
N ALA A 7 -13.38 17.32 11.64
CA ALA A 7 -13.44 16.09 10.85
C ALA A 7 -13.11 16.32 9.38
N LYS A 8 -13.62 17.40 8.75
CA LYS A 8 -13.30 17.75 7.36
C LYS A 8 -11.82 18.10 7.17
N SER A 9 -11.22 18.82 8.11
CA SER A 9 -9.79 19.14 8.06
C SER A 9 -8.94 17.87 8.17
N GLN A 10 -9.29 16.94 9.06
CA GLN A 10 -8.61 15.64 9.17
C GLN A 10 -8.85 14.77 7.94
N LEU A 11 -10.06 14.77 7.37
CA LEU A 11 -10.36 14.04 6.15
C LEU A 11 -9.42 14.42 5.01
N LEU A 12 -9.29 15.73 4.74
CA LEU A 12 -8.39 16.23 3.69
C LEU A 12 -6.94 15.74 3.90
N LYS A 13 -6.45 15.81 5.14
CA LYS A 13 -5.12 15.36 5.51
C LYS A 13 -4.93 13.85 5.26
N HIS A 14 -5.88 13.02 5.69
CA HIS A 14 -5.78 11.57 5.55
C HIS A 14 -5.93 11.11 4.10
N VAL A 15 -6.71 11.81 3.26
CA VAL A 15 -6.78 11.53 1.81
C VAL A 15 -5.44 11.85 1.13
N ASP A 16 -4.80 12.96 1.47
CA ASP A 16 -3.48 13.33 0.96
C ASP A 16 -2.39 12.33 1.41
N GLU A 17 -2.45 11.88 2.67
CA GLU A 17 -1.56 10.84 3.20
C GLU A 17 -1.77 9.49 2.51
N ALA A 18 -3.03 9.09 2.24
CA ALA A 18 -3.34 7.86 1.52
C ALA A 18 -2.83 7.93 0.07
N LEU A 19 -3.04 9.05 -0.63
CA LEU A 19 -2.48 9.24 -1.98
C LEU A 19 -0.96 9.09 -2.00
N ALA A 20 -0.26 9.71 -1.04
CA ALA A 20 1.19 9.59 -0.94
C ALA A 20 1.65 8.16 -0.60
N MET A 21 0.87 7.42 0.19
CA MET A 21 1.09 6.02 0.51
C MET A 21 1.02 5.17 -0.76
N GLU A 22 -0.05 5.26 -1.54
CA GLU A 22 -0.21 4.52 -2.80
C GLU A 22 0.94 4.77 -3.79
N GLN A 23 1.34 6.03 -3.95
CA GLN A 23 2.45 6.38 -4.82
C GLN A 23 3.79 5.78 -4.37
N ASN A 24 3.99 5.55 -3.09
CA ASN A 24 5.15 4.84 -2.56
C ASN A 24 5.05 3.35 -2.80
N VAL A 25 3.86 2.76 -2.60
CA VAL A 25 3.60 1.33 -2.84
C VAL A 25 3.80 0.98 -4.31
N LEU A 26 3.36 1.81 -5.26
CA LEU A 26 3.63 1.62 -6.69
C LEU A 26 5.13 1.47 -6.99
N ARG A 27 5.99 2.30 -6.37
CA ARG A 27 7.45 2.17 -6.53
C ARG A 27 8.01 0.91 -5.88
N MET A 28 7.46 0.50 -4.74
CA MET A 28 7.81 -0.76 -4.08
C MET A 28 7.45 -1.95 -4.97
N LEU A 29 6.24 -1.98 -5.54
CA LEU A 29 5.78 -3.02 -6.45
C LEU A 29 6.65 -3.12 -7.70
N ASP A 30 7.06 -2.00 -8.30
CA ASP A 30 8.01 -2.00 -9.43
C ASP A 30 9.33 -2.69 -9.06
N SER A 31 9.87 -2.41 -7.87
CA SER A 31 11.06 -3.07 -7.37
C SER A 31 10.86 -4.56 -7.13
N MET A 32 9.73 -4.96 -6.52
CA MET A 32 9.41 -6.36 -6.26
C MET A 32 9.23 -7.14 -7.56
N ILE A 33 8.49 -6.59 -8.53
CA ILE A 33 8.29 -7.19 -9.86
C ILE A 33 9.64 -7.43 -10.58
N SER A 34 10.53 -6.44 -10.52
CA SER A 34 11.84 -6.52 -11.19
C SER A 34 12.79 -7.53 -10.56
N THR A 35 12.61 -7.84 -9.28
CA THR A 35 13.50 -8.73 -8.52
C THR A 35 12.94 -10.13 -8.27
N THR A 36 11.68 -10.38 -8.61
CA THR A 36 11.00 -11.67 -8.43
C THR A 36 11.28 -12.57 -9.63
N ASN A 37 11.80 -13.79 -9.39
CA ASN A 37 12.12 -14.78 -10.43
C ASN A 37 10.96 -15.74 -10.71
N ASP A 38 10.00 -15.89 -9.81
CA ASP A 38 8.81 -16.73 -9.98
C ASP A 38 7.74 -15.98 -10.79
N GLU A 39 7.31 -16.57 -11.93
CA GLU A 39 6.38 -15.89 -12.85
C GLU A 39 4.97 -15.79 -12.28
N GLU A 40 4.52 -16.75 -11.47
CA GLU A 40 3.20 -16.69 -10.83
C GLU A 40 3.14 -15.53 -9.82
N ILE A 41 4.15 -15.42 -8.96
CA ILE A 41 4.28 -14.30 -8.00
C ILE A 41 4.39 -12.96 -8.76
N ARG A 42 5.19 -12.93 -9.83
CA ARG A 42 5.35 -11.73 -10.66
C ARG A 42 4.03 -11.28 -11.28
N GLN A 43 3.21 -12.22 -11.73
CA GLN A 43 1.90 -11.92 -12.29
C GLN A 43 0.95 -11.39 -11.23
N GLN A 44 0.91 -11.96 -10.03
CA GLN A 44 0.11 -11.48 -8.90
C GLN A 44 0.51 -10.04 -8.51
N LEU A 45 1.81 -9.74 -8.47
CA LEU A 45 2.31 -8.39 -8.21
C LEU A 45 1.91 -7.38 -9.30
N ARG A 46 1.90 -7.78 -10.57
CA ARG A 46 1.43 -6.92 -11.67
C ARG A 46 -0.06 -6.63 -11.59
N GLU A 47 -0.87 -7.62 -11.25
CA GLU A 47 -2.31 -7.46 -11.05
C GLU A 47 -2.59 -6.51 -9.89
N HIS A 48 -1.94 -6.73 -8.76
CA HIS A 48 -2.04 -5.84 -7.60
C HIS A 48 -1.54 -4.43 -7.90
N LYS A 49 -0.49 -4.26 -8.70
CA LYS A 49 -0.04 -2.94 -9.15
C LYS A 49 -1.14 -2.17 -9.89
N LEU A 50 -1.92 -2.84 -10.75
CA LEU A 50 -3.06 -2.20 -11.43
C LEU A 50 -4.17 -1.80 -10.46
N GLU A 51 -4.41 -2.60 -9.40
CA GLU A 51 -5.33 -2.25 -8.32
C GLU A 51 -4.82 -1.00 -7.58
N THR A 52 -3.55 -0.95 -7.21
CA THR A 52 -2.88 0.19 -6.54
C THR A 52 -2.91 1.49 -7.39
N GLU A 53 -2.77 1.38 -8.72
CA GLU A 53 -2.96 2.53 -9.63
C GLU A 53 -4.38 3.08 -9.52
N GLN A 54 -5.40 2.22 -9.46
CA GLN A 54 -6.79 2.65 -9.26
C GLN A 54 -7.02 3.25 -7.86
N HIS A 55 -6.35 2.74 -6.83
CA HIS A 55 -6.41 3.33 -5.49
C HIS A 55 -5.85 4.75 -5.49
N SER A 56 -4.69 4.95 -6.11
CA SER A 56 -4.08 6.27 -6.28
C SER A 56 -5.01 7.23 -7.01
N ASP A 57 -5.63 6.81 -8.11
CA ASP A 57 -6.58 7.61 -8.89
C ASP A 57 -7.80 8.00 -8.05
N ARG A 58 -8.42 7.05 -7.33
CA ARG A 58 -9.55 7.35 -6.42
C ARG A 58 -9.16 8.37 -5.35
N MET A 59 -7.99 8.24 -4.73
CA MET A 59 -7.53 9.19 -3.70
C MET A 59 -7.24 10.57 -4.30
N GLN A 60 -6.67 10.63 -5.51
CA GLN A 60 -6.45 11.89 -6.23
C GLN A 60 -7.77 12.60 -6.55
N GLU A 61 -8.78 11.86 -7.03
CA GLU A 61 -10.11 12.39 -7.30
C GLU A 61 -10.76 12.93 -6.03
N ARG A 62 -10.70 12.18 -4.92
CA ARG A 62 -11.27 12.61 -3.64
C ARG A 62 -10.55 13.83 -3.09
N LEU A 63 -9.21 13.88 -3.18
CA LEU A 63 -8.43 15.03 -2.76
C LEU A 63 -8.87 16.29 -3.52
N THR A 64 -9.01 16.19 -4.83
CA THR A 64 -9.47 17.29 -5.69
C THR A 64 -10.89 17.73 -5.33
N ALA A 65 -11.83 16.79 -5.14
CA ALA A 65 -13.20 17.08 -4.76
C ALA A 65 -13.32 17.77 -3.41
N LEU A 66 -12.39 17.49 -2.48
CA LEU A 66 -12.28 18.15 -1.17
C LEU A 66 -11.59 19.53 -1.24
N GLY A 67 -11.18 19.98 -2.43
CA GLY A 67 -10.46 21.26 -2.62
C GLY A 67 -8.99 21.22 -2.23
N GLY A 68 -8.43 20.03 -2.06
CA GLY A 68 -7.02 19.82 -1.77
C GLY A 68 -6.16 19.80 -3.04
N GLN A 69 -4.86 19.89 -2.84
CA GLN A 69 -3.83 19.66 -3.84
C GLN A 69 -2.85 18.63 -3.28
N PRO A 70 -2.32 17.72 -4.12
CA PRO A 70 -1.29 16.80 -3.65
C PRO A 70 -0.15 17.58 -3.00
N SER A 71 0.18 17.23 -1.77
CA SER A 71 1.41 17.76 -1.18
C SER A 71 2.58 17.27 -2.02
N ALA A 72 3.49 18.18 -2.38
CA ALA A 72 4.75 17.79 -3.01
C ALA A 72 5.37 16.67 -2.16
N ILE A 73 5.65 15.53 -2.79
CA ILE A 73 6.06 14.24 -2.22
C ILE A 73 6.56 14.41 -0.77
N ARG A 74 5.69 14.19 0.19
CA ARG A 74 6.16 13.96 1.56
C ARG A 74 6.86 12.61 1.51
N GLU A 75 8.17 12.63 1.76
CA GLU A 75 8.80 11.40 2.19
C GLU A 75 7.93 10.88 3.34
N VAL A 76 7.21 9.81 3.09
CA VAL A 76 6.40 9.16 4.11
C VAL A 76 7.42 8.65 5.12
N GLY A 77 7.73 9.50 6.10
CA GLY A 77 8.54 9.11 7.25
C GLY A 77 7.78 8.04 8.02
N GLY A 78 8.49 7.11 8.61
CA GLY A 78 7.91 6.04 9.40
C GLY A 78 8.05 4.66 8.76
N ILE A 79 7.10 3.77 9.03
CA ILE A 79 7.17 2.35 8.65
C ILE A 79 7.28 2.18 7.13
N VAL A 80 6.51 2.93 6.34
CA VAL A 80 6.57 2.88 4.86
C VAL A 80 7.94 3.27 4.33
N GLY A 81 8.52 4.36 4.82
CA GLY A 81 9.86 4.79 4.41
C GLY A 81 10.96 3.80 4.80
N ALA A 82 10.79 3.11 5.94
CA ALA A 82 11.70 2.06 6.37
C ALA A 82 11.56 0.78 5.51
N LEU A 83 10.34 0.38 5.19
CA LEU A 83 10.04 -0.76 4.30
C LEU A 83 10.54 -0.49 2.88
N MET A 84 10.34 0.72 2.35
CA MET A 84 10.84 1.13 1.04
C MET A 84 12.37 1.03 0.95
N LYS A 85 13.11 1.45 1.98
CA LYS A 85 14.58 1.25 2.03
C LYS A 85 14.96 -0.22 2.05
N SER A 86 14.16 -1.06 2.68
CA SER A 86 14.39 -2.51 2.75
C SER A 86 14.27 -3.18 1.39
N VAL A 87 13.25 -2.82 0.60
CA VAL A 87 12.99 -3.41 -0.72
C VAL A 87 13.99 -2.94 -1.78
N VAL A 88 14.46 -1.70 -1.71
CA VAL A 88 15.40 -1.11 -2.69
C VAL A 88 16.84 -1.59 -2.52
N ASP A 89 17.18 -2.33 -1.45
CA ASP A 89 18.53 -2.84 -1.26
C ASP A 89 18.84 -3.98 -2.26
N MET A 90 19.27 -3.59 -3.45
CA MET A 90 19.62 -4.48 -4.57
C MET A 90 20.84 -5.38 -4.28
N ALA A 91 21.59 -5.13 -3.20
CA ALA A 91 22.75 -5.92 -2.82
C ALA A 91 22.39 -7.21 -2.06
N ARG A 92 21.12 -7.43 -1.73
CA ARG A 92 20.69 -8.63 -1.00
C ARG A 92 20.60 -9.84 -1.91
N THR A 93 21.17 -10.95 -1.46
CA THR A 93 21.11 -12.25 -2.15
C THR A 93 19.76 -12.95 -1.96
N GLU A 94 19.12 -12.78 -0.80
CA GLU A 94 17.81 -13.34 -0.47
C GLU A 94 16.74 -12.24 -0.60
N LYS A 95 15.78 -12.41 -1.52
CA LYS A 95 14.76 -11.41 -1.84
C LYS A 95 13.33 -11.90 -1.64
N ALA A 96 13.02 -13.14 -2.00
CA ALA A 96 11.66 -13.65 -2.04
C ALA A 96 10.92 -13.56 -0.69
N GLY A 97 11.47 -14.16 0.36
CA GLY A 97 10.83 -14.13 1.68
C GLY A 97 10.81 -12.74 2.30
N ARG A 98 11.83 -11.92 2.05
CA ARG A 98 11.84 -10.54 2.56
C ARG A 98 10.84 -9.65 1.84
N ASN A 99 10.71 -9.78 0.53
CA ASN A 99 9.70 -9.08 -0.24
C ASN A 99 8.29 -9.47 0.21
N ALA A 100 8.05 -10.77 0.43
CA ALA A 100 6.77 -11.25 0.94
C ALA A 100 6.46 -10.70 2.33
N ARG A 101 7.43 -10.71 3.25
CA ARG A 101 7.29 -10.13 4.60
C ARG A 101 6.98 -8.64 4.55
N ASP A 102 7.75 -7.90 3.75
CA ASP A 102 7.63 -6.44 3.66
C ASP A 102 6.33 -6.06 2.93
N GLY A 103 5.94 -6.82 1.89
CA GLY A 103 4.63 -6.70 1.25
C GLY A 103 3.48 -6.94 2.24
N TYR A 104 3.49 -8.06 2.95
CA TYR A 104 2.46 -8.38 3.92
C TYR A 104 2.29 -7.31 5.01
N ALA A 105 3.40 -6.75 5.50
CA ALA A 105 3.38 -5.65 6.46
C ALA A 105 2.81 -4.36 5.85
N THR A 106 3.08 -4.11 4.57
CA THR A 106 2.56 -2.96 3.82
C THR A 106 1.05 -3.08 3.64
N GLU A 107 0.54 -4.23 3.16
CA GLU A 107 -0.90 -4.47 3.01
C GLU A 107 -1.66 -4.20 4.32
N HIS A 108 -1.17 -4.72 5.45
CA HIS A 108 -1.81 -4.50 6.74
C HIS A 108 -1.77 -3.05 7.22
N MET A 109 -0.76 -2.31 6.84
CA MET A 109 -0.70 -0.87 7.11
C MET A 109 -1.72 -0.12 6.25
N GLU A 110 -1.87 -0.47 4.98
CA GLU A 110 -2.84 0.13 4.06
C GLU A 110 -4.27 -0.19 4.49
N ILE A 111 -4.56 -1.44 4.89
CA ILE A 111 -5.84 -1.83 5.49
C ILE A 111 -6.18 -0.94 6.70
N ALA A 112 -5.22 -0.73 7.60
CA ALA A 112 -5.43 0.12 8.78
C ALA A 112 -5.62 1.60 8.40
N ALA A 113 -4.90 2.10 7.41
CA ALA A 113 -5.03 3.47 6.92
C ALA A 113 -6.41 3.71 6.30
N TYR A 114 -6.90 2.79 5.48
CA TYR A 114 -8.23 2.88 4.87
C TYR A 114 -9.37 2.68 5.87
N GLU A 115 -9.21 1.80 6.87
CA GLU A 115 -10.16 1.68 7.96
C GLU A 115 -10.31 2.99 8.74
N LEU A 116 -9.20 3.67 9.04
CA LEU A 116 -9.22 4.96 9.72
C LEU A 116 -9.83 6.04 8.82
N LEU A 117 -9.45 6.10 7.53
CA LEU A 117 -9.96 7.05 6.56
C LEU A 117 -11.48 6.93 6.40
N GLU A 118 -12.01 5.72 6.25
CA GLU A 118 -13.46 5.47 6.19
C GLU A 118 -14.18 6.08 7.39
N ARG A 119 -13.69 5.83 8.61
CA ARG A 119 -14.32 6.34 9.83
C ARG A 119 -14.28 7.86 9.95
N ILE A 120 -13.21 8.48 9.47
CA ILE A 120 -13.09 9.95 9.42
C ILE A 120 -14.05 10.50 8.37
N ALA A 121 -14.15 9.89 7.19
CA ALA A 121 -15.03 10.29 6.09
C ALA A 121 -16.52 10.25 6.53
N VAL A 122 -16.94 9.17 7.16
CA VAL A 122 -18.30 9.06 7.73
C VAL A 122 -18.58 10.19 8.72
N ARG A 123 -17.67 10.50 9.63
CA ARG A 123 -17.84 11.60 10.60
C ARG A 123 -17.85 12.99 9.95
N ALA A 124 -17.13 13.16 8.85
CA ALA A 124 -17.14 14.37 8.05
C ALA A 124 -18.43 14.52 7.21
N GLY A 125 -19.16 13.42 7.03
CA GLY A 125 -20.34 13.33 6.16
C GLY A 125 -19.99 13.27 4.67
N ASP A 126 -18.85 12.66 4.35
CA ASP A 126 -18.36 12.41 2.99
C ASP A 126 -18.44 10.91 2.67
N GLU A 127 -19.60 10.48 2.18
CA GLU A 127 -19.84 9.07 1.87
C GLU A 127 -19.04 8.60 0.64
N GLU A 128 -18.73 9.47 -0.29
CA GLU A 128 -17.94 9.12 -1.47
C GLU A 128 -16.50 8.74 -1.10
N THR A 129 -15.89 9.48 -0.17
CA THR A 129 -14.55 9.11 0.36
C THR A 129 -14.63 7.85 1.22
N ALA A 130 -15.70 7.67 2.00
CA ALA A 130 -15.90 6.45 2.78
C ALA A 130 -16.00 5.22 1.87
N GLU A 131 -16.74 5.31 0.77
CA GLU A 131 -16.86 4.22 -0.20
C GLU A 131 -15.53 3.95 -0.91
N ALA A 132 -14.80 4.98 -1.35
CA ALA A 132 -13.49 4.81 -1.95
C ALA A 132 -12.51 4.09 -0.99
N ALA A 133 -12.53 4.44 0.29
CA ALA A 133 -11.71 3.78 1.30
C ALA A 133 -12.09 2.30 1.49
N ARG A 134 -13.39 1.97 1.49
CA ARG A 134 -13.87 0.58 1.57
C ARG A 134 -13.41 -0.27 0.38
N LEU A 135 -13.50 0.29 -0.83
CA LEU A 135 -13.10 -0.40 -2.07
C LEU A 135 -11.59 -0.68 -2.05
N ASN A 136 -10.76 0.34 -1.76
CA ASN A 136 -9.32 0.15 -1.70
C ASN A 136 -8.95 -0.87 -0.63
N ARG A 137 -9.49 -0.75 0.59
CA ARG A 137 -9.23 -1.72 1.66
C ARG A 137 -9.56 -3.16 1.28
N ALA A 138 -10.65 -3.40 0.53
CA ALA A 138 -11.03 -4.75 0.11
C ALA A 138 -10.01 -5.39 -0.83
N ASP A 139 -9.37 -4.59 -1.70
CA ASP A 139 -8.30 -5.05 -2.58
C ASP A 139 -7.03 -5.38 -1.77
N GLU A 140 -6.66 -4.57 -0.76
CA GLU A 140 -5.52 -4.85 0.13
C GLU A 140 -5.75 -6.11 0.99
N GLU A 141 -6.96 -6.29 1.52
CA GLU A 141 -7.34 -7.51 2.24
C GLU A 141 -7.24 -8.77 1.37
N LYS A 142 -7.55 -8.64 0.09
CA LYS A 142 -7.40 -9.72 -0.90
C LYS A 142 -5.92 -10.03 -1.12
N MET A 143 -5.06 -9.02 -1.34
CA MET A 143 -3.63 -9.21 -1.57
C MET A 143 -2.93 -9.75 -0.32
N ALA A 144 -3.27 -9.28 0.88
CA ALA A 144 -2.77 -9.85 2.13
C ALA A 144 -3.03 -11.35 2.23
N LYS A 145 -4.25 -11.81 1.86
CA LYS A 145 -4.59 -13.24 1.81
C LYS A 145 -3.81 -14.02 0.75
N VAL A 146 -3.51 -13.40 -0.40
CA VAL A 146 -2.66 -14.01 -1.44
C VAL A 146 -1.27 -14.27 -0.87
N ILE A 147 -0.67 -13.31 -0.18
CA ILE A 147 0.64 -13.48 0.45
C ILE A 147 0.55 -14.55 1.55
N GLU A 148 -0.47 -14.50 2.40
CA GLU A 148 -0.69 -15.44 3.50
C GLU A 148 -0.79 -16.89 3.00
N ALA A 149 -1.45 -17.13 1.88
CA ALA A 149 -1.59 -18.46 1.27
C ALA A 149 -0.29 -18.99 0.66
N ASN A 150 0.73 -18.16 0.46
CA ASN A 150 1.97 -18.50 -0.24
C ASN A 150 3.23 -18.54 0.66
N TRP A 151 3.08 -18.48 2.00
CA TRP A 151 4.23 -18.44 2.91
C TRP A 151 5.20 -19.61 2.74
N GLU A 152 4.71 -20.83 2.51
CA GLU A 152 5.56 -22.01 2.29
C GLU A 152 6.41 -21.84 1.02
N LYS A 153 5.77 -21.37 -0.08
CA LYS A 153 6.47 -21.09 -1.34
C LYS A 153 7.56 -20.02 -1.15
N PHE A 154 7.27 -18.95 -0.41
CA PHE A 154 8.25 -17.90 -0.12
C PHE A 154 9.41 -18.41 0.75
N ALA A 155 9.15 -19.31 1.70
CA ALA A 155 10.18 -19.92 2.52
C ALA A 155 11.11 -20.80 1.67
N GLU A 156 10.55 -21.63 0.78
CA GLU A 156 11.34 -22.45 -0.16
C GLU A 156 12.21 -21.59 -1.09
N MET A 157 11.64 -20.52 -1.65
CA MET A 157 12.39 -19.58 -2.50
C MET A 157 13.53 -18.91 -1.74
N SER A 158 13.29 -18.45 -0.50
CA SER A 158 14.32 -17.85 0.35
C SER A 158 15.47 -18.81 0.65
N ILE A 159 15.16 -20.06 0.94
CA ILE A 159 16.19 -21.10 1.16
C ILE A 159 17.01 -21.30 -0.11
N ALA A 160 16.37 -21.40 -1.26
CA ALA A 160 17.04 -21.58 -2.54
C ALA A 160 17.96 -20.39 -2.91
N GLU A 161 17.52 -19.16 -2.65
CA GLU A 161 18.31 -17.94 -2.88
C GLU A 161 19.51 -17.80 -1.91
N GLY A 162 19.42 -18.36 -0.72
CA GLY A 162 20.46 -18.29 0.32
C GLY A 162 21.58 -19.32 0.16
N VAL A 163 21.48 -20.28 -0.78
CA VAL A 163 22.51 -21.29 -1.01
C VAL A 163 23.59 -20.70 -1.92
N PRO A 164 24.87 -20.59 -1.47
CA PRO A 164 25.97 -20.20 -2.34
C PRO A 164 26.15 -21.23 -3.47
N VAL A 165 26.24 -20.78 -4.71
CA VAL A 165 26.62 -21.59 -5.88
C VAL A 165 28.12 -21.81 -5.92
#